data_2692fa2009e1fadcc1d7a8f7df245623
#
_entry.id   2692fa2009e1fadcc1d7a8f7df245623
#
_cell.length_a   1.000
_cell.length_b   1.000
_cell.length_c   1.000
_cell.angle_alpha   90.00
_cell.angle_beta   90.00
_cell.angle_gamma   90.00
#
_symmetry.space_group_name_H-M   'P 1'
#
loop_
_entity.id
_entity.type
_entity.pdbx_description
1 polymer ?
#
loop_
_entity_poly.entity_id
_entity_poly.type
_entity_poly.pdbx_seq_one_letter_code
_entity_poly.pdbx_strand_id
1 'polypeptide(L)'
;MQDLQTLLNLVQQSRETYAAVFLAVSRYLVPALGAWLLLHCARPLISFRREPEIWAWLKFTDGTQVAVTHWENVIGRAKSSDITVALSTVSRNHAVLTRYDDGSWTITDAGSKDGTLV
;
A
#
# COMPACT_ATOMS: atom_id res chain seq x y z
N MET A 1 -11.66 -52.42 48.77
CA MET A 1 -11.76 -50.94 49.00
C MET A 1 -10.49 -50.18 48.70
N GLN A 2 -9.31 -50.71 48.96
CA GLN A 2 -8.02 -50.09 48.66
C GLN A 2 -7.78 -49.90 47.13
N ASP A 3 -8.18 -50.89 46.33
CA ASP A 3 -7.96 -50.85 44.86
C ASP A 3 -8.83 -49.76 44.20
N LEU A 4 -10.02 -49.52 44.70
CA LEU A 4 -10.92 -48.44 44.17
C LEU A 4 -10.34 -47.06 44.46
N GLN A 5 -9.82 -46.83 45.65
CA GLN A 5 -9.17 -45.56 46.00
C GLN A 5 -7.91 -45.32 45.19
N THR A 6 -7.12 -46.36 44.93
CA THR A 6 -5.91 -46.27 44.09
C THR A 6 -6.29 -45.88 42.67
N LEU A 7 -7.30 -46.48 42.08
CA LEU A 7 -7.82 -46.12 40.75
C LEU A 7 -8.34 -44.67 40.69
N LEU A 8 -9.10 -44.25 41.70
CA LEU A 8 -9.59 -42.85 41.77
C LEU A 8 -8.44 -41.85 41.86
N ASN A 9 -7.41 -42.13 42.64
CA ASN A 9 -6.24 -41.28 42.77
C ASN A 9 -5.45 -41.21 41.44
N LEU A 10 -5.30 -42.32 40.72
CA LEU A 10 -4.64 -42.33 39.39
C LEU A 10 -5.42 -41.51 38.37
N VAL A 11 -6.75 -41.61 38.36
CA VAL A 11 -7.60 -40.82 37.48
C VAL A 11 -7.52 -39.33 37.83
N GLN A 12 -7.53 -39.01 39.11
CA GLN A 12 -7.40 -37.63 39.58
C GLN A 12 -6.06 -37.02 39.18
N GLN A 13 -4.96 -37.74 39.42
CA GLN A 13 -3.60 -37.35 39.09
C GLN A 13 -3.43 -37.15 37.57
N SER A 14 -4.02 -38.01 36.76
CA SER A 14 -3.97 -37.86 35.30
C SER A 14 -4.70 -36.59 34.84
N ARG A 15 -5.88 -36.30 35.40
CA ARG A 15 -6.65 -35.09 35.08
C ARG A 15 -5.90 -33.79 35.40
N GLU A 16 -5.24 -33.75 36.56
CA GLU A 16 -4.43 -32.60 36.97
C GLU A 16 -3.24 -32.40 36.05
N THR A 17 -2.58 -33.48 35.64
CA THR A 17 -1.47 -33.44 34.69
C THR A 17 -1.91 -32.92 33.34
N TYR A 18 -3.02 -33.42 32.80
CA TYR A 18 -3.57 -32.92 31.52
C TYR A 18 -3.98 -31.47 31.61
N ALA A 19 -4.60 -31.04 32.70
CA ALA A 19 -4.97 -29.65 32.91
C ALA A 19 -3.74 -28.73 32.97
N ALA A 20 -2.71 -29.13 33.70
CA ALA A 20 -1.46 -28.38 33.81
C ALA A 20 -0.75 -28.24 32.46
N VAL A 21 -0.65 -29.34 31.68
CA VAL A 21 -0.08 -29.32 30.34
C VAL A 21 -0.90 -28.44 29.38
N PHE A 22 -2.23 -28.56 29.42
CA PHE A 22 -3.13 -27.76 28.60
C PHE A 22 -2.96 -26.26 28.89
N LEU A 23 -2.94 -25.88 30.18
CA LEU A 23 -2.75 -24.48 30.58
C LEU A 23 -1.36 -23.96 30.19
N ALA A 24 -0.32 -24.76 30.33
CA ALA A 24 1.02 -24.37 29.93
C ALA A 24 1.12 -24.17 28.42
N VAL A 25 0.56 -25.08 27.63
CA VAL A 25 0.55 -24.97 26.16
C VAL A 25 -0.28 -23.80 25.70
N SER A 26 -1.51 -23.62 26.23
CA SER A 26 -2.41 -22.54 25.84
C SER A 26 -1.83 -21.15 26.17
N ARG A 27 -1.12 -21.05 27.30
CA ARG A 27 -0.48 -19.80 27.74
C ARG A 27 0.49 -19.23 26.69
N TYR A 28 1.18 -20.09 25.93
CA TYR A 28 2.13 -19.67 24.91
C TYR A 28 1.57 -19.76 23.49
N LEU A 29 0.80 -20.80 23.21
CA LEU A 29 0.27 -21.06 21.87
C LEU A 29 -0.77 -20.03 21.44
N VAL A 30 -1.66 -19.62 22.33
CA VAL A 30 -2.70 -18.64 22.02
C VAL A 30 -2.12 -17.27 21.68
N PRO A 31 -1.22 -16.67 22.48
CA PRO A 31 -0.62 -15.38 22.12
C PRO A 31 0.29 -15.48 20.89
N ALA A 32 1.01 -16.59 20.71
CA ALA A 32 1.81 -16.79 19.51
C ALA A 32 0.96 -16.86 18.24
N LEU A 33 -0.16 -17.57 18.28
CA LEU A 33 -1.12 -17.63 17.17
C LEU A 33 -1.74 -16.26 16.88
N GLY A 34 -2.12 -15.52 17.95
CA GLY A 34 -2.63 -14.17 17.85
C GLY A 34 -1.63 -13.20 17.20
N ALA A 35 -0.37 -13.23 17.63
CA ALA A 35 0.69 -12.43 17.05
C ALA A 35 0.95 -12.81 15.57
N TRP A 36 0.95 -14.09 15.24
CA TRP A 36 1.10 -14.56 13.87
C TRP A 36 -0.03 -14.09 12.96
N LEU A 37 -1.28 -14.18 13.43
CA LEU A 37 -2.45 -13.68 12.70
C LEU A 37 -2.38 -12.16 12.48
N LEU A 38 -2.01 -11.39 13.51
CA LEU A 38 -1.86 -9.95 13.42
C LEU A 38 -0.78 -9.56 12.40
N LEU A 39 0.37 -10.22 12.41
CA LEU A 39 1.43 -10.00 11.43
C LEU A 39 0.99 -10.36 10.01
N HIS A 40 0.23 -11.43 9.88
CA HIS A 40 -0.28 -11.86 8.58
C HIS A 40 -1.32 -10.89 8.01
N CYS A 41 -2.21 -10.37 8.86
CA CYS A 41 -3.19 -9.34 8.47
C CYS A 41 -2.56 -7.96 8.24
N ALA A 42 -1.50 -7.61 8.97
CA ALA A 42 -0.81 -6.33 8.81
C ALA A 42 0.05 -6.26 7.54
N ARG A 43 0.60 -7.38 7.10
CA ARG A 43 1.44 -7.45 5.87
C ARG A 43 0.77 -6.85 4.64
N PRO A 44 -0.45 -7.22 4.24
CA PRO A 44 -1.09 -6.62 3.07
C PRO A 44 -1.41 -5.14 3.26
N LEU A 45 -1.70 -4.67 4.49
CA LEU A 45 -1.93 -3.26 4.75
C LEU A 45 -0.65 -2.40 4.57
N ILE A 46 0.49 -2.91 5.00
CA ILE A 46 1.78 -2.23 4.88
C ILE A 46 2.30 -2.30 3.44
N SER A 47 2.03 -3.41 2.75
CA SER A 47 2.48 -3.67 1.38
C SER A 47 1.50 -3.18 0.32
N PHE A 48 0.36 -2.60 0.72
CA PHE A 48 -0.65 -2.10 -0.20
C PHE A 48 -0.17 -0.78 -0.84
N ARG A 49 0.75 -0.90 -1.77
CA ARG A 49 1.07 0.15 -2.73
C ARG A 49 -0.06 0.14 -3.76
N ARG A 50 -0.99 1.08 -3.65
CA ARG A 50 -1.92 1.35 -4.75
C ARG A 50 -1.07 1.69 -5.96
N GLU A 51 -1.09 0.86 -6.98
CA GLU A 51 -0.58 1.27 -8.28
C GLU A 51 -1.41 2.48 -8.72
N PRO A 52 -0.78 3.59 -9.11
CA PRO A 52 -1.52 4.77 -9.56
C PRO A 52 -2.37 4.38 -10.77
N GLU A 53 -3.63 4.73 -10.73
CA GLU A 53 -4.54 4.52 -11.85
C GLU A 53 -4.07 5.37 -13.04
N ILE A 54 -3.71 4.72 -14.14
CA ILE A 54 -3.23 5.42 -15.34
C ILE A 54 -4.46 5.81 -16.15
N TRP A 55 -4.69 7.11 -16.30
CA TRP A 55 -5.85 7.66 -17.00
C TRP A 55 -5.57 7.99 -18.45
N ALA A 56 -4.33 8.34 -18.78
CA ALA A 56 -3.88 8.62 -20.13
C ALA A 56 -2.37 8.41 -20.26
N TRP A 57 -1.93 8.34 -21.51
CA TRP A 57 -0.53 8.34 -21.87
C TRP A 57 -0.20 9.58 -22.70
N LEU A 58 0.73 10.39 -22.23
CA LEU A 58 1.28 11.49 -23.00
C LEU A 58 2.44 10.97 -23.83
N LYS A 59 2.33 11.05 -25.15
CA LYS A 59 3.35 10.62 -26.08
C LYS A 59 4.09 11.83 -26.65
N PHE A 60 5.39 11.86 -26.44
CA PHE A 60 6.25 12.89 -27.01
C PHE A 60 6.71 12.55 -28.44
N THR A 61 7.17 13.55 -29.16
CA THR A 61 7.69 13.39 -30.54
C THR A 61 8.95 12.52 -30.63
N ASP A 62 9.73 12.41 -29.55
CA ASP A 62 10.88 11.52 -29.43
C ASP A 62 10.52 10.05 -29.18
N GLY A 63 9.22 9.74 -29.07
CA GLY A 63 8.68 8.42 -28.80
C GLY A 63 8.55 8.08 -27.31
N THR A 64 9.00 8.94 -26.40
CA THR A 64 8.85 8.77 -24.96
C THR A 64 7.37 8.83 -24.58
N GLN A 65 6.93 7.97 -23.65
CA GLN A 65 5.57 7.97 -23.12
C GLN A 65 5.62 8.17 -21.60
N VAL A 66 4.78 9.07 -21.10
CA VAL A 66 4.63 9.36 -19.67
C VAL A 66 3.18 9.11 -19.27
N ALA A 67 3.00 8.34 -18.20
CA ALA A 67 1.68 8.05 -17.66
C ALA A 67 1.12 9.26 -16.91
N VAL A 68 -0.13 9.59 -17.16
CA VAL A 68 -0.89 10.62 -16.45
C VAL A 68 -1.73 9.94 -15.38
N THR A 69 -1.41 10.21 -14.11
CA THR A 69 -1.95 9.47 -12.96
C THR A 69 -2.73 10.33 -11.97
N HIS A 70 -2.70 11.66 -12.15
CA HIS A 70 -3.38 12.62 -11.27
C HIS A 70 -4.40 13.45 -12.04
N TRP A 71 -5.36 14.06 -11.32
CA TRP A 71 -6.31 15.02 -11.88
C TRP A 71 -5.62 16.26 -12.44
N GLU A 72 -4.60 16.72 -11.72
CA GLU A 72 -3.73 17.82 -12.14
C GLU A 72 -2.29 17.30 -12.22
N ASN A 73 -1.64 17.51 -13.35
CA ASN A 73 -0.25 17.13 -13.57
C ASN A 73 0.52 18.35 -14.02
N VAL A 74 1.54 18.72 -13.27
CA VAL A 74 2.44 19.82 -13.63
C VAL A 74 3.41 19.34 -14.69
N ILE A 75 3.44 20.05 -15.82
CA ILE A 75 4.40 19.85 -16.92
C ILE A 75 5.49 20.89 -16.75
N GLY A 76 6.74 20.47 -16.73
CA GLY A 76 7.85 21.41 -16.63
C GLY A 76 9.21 20.76 -16.65
N ARG A 77 10.25 21.59 -16.65
CA ARG A 77 11.65 21.15 -16.64
C ARG A 77 12.15 20.73 -15.26
N ALA A 78 11.44 21.11 -14.19
CA ALA A 78 11.84 20.72 -12.84
C ALA A 78 11.69 19.21 -12.64
N LYS A 79 12.63 18.59 -11.92
CA LYS A 79 12.53 17.17 -11.54
C LYS A 79 11.36 16.88 -10.59
N SER A 80 10.81 17.93 -9.96
CA SER A 80 9.64 17.87 -9.09
C SER A 80 8.32 17.95 -9.85
N SER A 81 8.35 18.21 -11.18
CA SER A 81 7.16 18.18 -12.01
C SER A 81 6.69 16.75 -12.25
N ASP A 82 5.38 16.52 -12.29
CA ASP A 82 4.77 15.21 -12.53
C ASP A 82 5.17 14.67 -13.92
N ILE A 83 5.20 15.59 -14.89
CA ILE A 83 5.63 15.34 -16.27
C ILE A 83 6.87 16.18 -16.54
N THR A 84 8.03 15.56 -16.46
CA THR A 84 9.30 16.25 -16.65
C THR A 84 9.70 16.30 -18.12
N VAL A 85 9.86 17.54 -18.66
CA VAL A 85 10.32 17.81 -20.02
C VAL A 85 11.70 18.48 -19.95
N ALA A 86 12.74 17.74 -20.18
CA ALA A 86 14.14 18.17 -20.02
C ALA A 86 14.66 19.05 -21.18
N LEU A 87 13.88 20.04 -21.60
CA LEU A 87 14.26 21.00 -22.63
C LEU A 87 14.58 22.36 -22.02
N SER A 88 15.62 23.03 -22.50
CA SER A 88 16.02 24.36 -22.00
C SER A 88 15.00 25.45 -22.28
N THR A 89 14.17 25.29 -23.29
CA THR A 89 13.06 26.17 -23.67
C THR A 89 11.84 26.03 -22.78
N VAL A 90 11.74 24.93 -22.01
CA VAL A 90 10.62 24.69 -21.10
C VAL A 90 10.90 25.30 -19.73
N SER A 91 9.96 26.08 -19.20
CA SER A 91 10.02 26.65 -17.85
C SER A 91 10.02 25.57 -16.78
N ARG A 92 10.48 25.87 -15.56
CA ARG A 92 10.50 24.91 -14.44
C ARG A 92 9.11 24.34 -14.15
N ASN A 93 8.11 25.23 -14.05
CA ASN A 93 6.70 24.92 -14.06
C ASN A 93 6.14 25.62 -15.31
N HIS A 94 5.83 24.87 -16.36
CA HIS A 94 5.48 25.43 -17.65
C HIS A 94 3.97 25.47 -17.87
N ALA A 95 3.31 24.35 -17.65
CA ALA A 95 1.86 24.21 -17.82
C ALA A 95 1.29 23.19 -16.84
N VAL A 96 -0.02 23.22 -16.67
CA VAL A 96 -0.78 22.25 -15.87
C VAL A 96 -1.77 21.54 -16.79
N LEU A 97 -1.71 20.22 -16.79
CA LEU A 97 -2.66 19.35 -17.48
C LEU A 97 -3.72 18.91 -16.46
N THR A 98 -4.95 19.35 -16.65
CA THR A 98 -6.08 19.06 -15.76
C THR A 98 -7.10 18.18 -16.46
N ARG A 99 -7.58 17.14 -15.78
CA ARG A 99 -8.73 16.33 -16.19
C ARG A 99 -9.97 16.74 -15.42
N TYR A 100 -11.09 16.90 -16.12
CA TYR A 100 -12.39 17.18 -15.51
C TYR A 100 -13.25 15.91 -15.39
N ASP A 101 -14.29 15.97 -14.55
CA ASP A 101 -15.22 14.86 -14.29
C ASP A 101 -15.98 14.40 -15.53
N ASP A 102 -16.18 15.31 -16.50
CA ASP A 102 -16.79 15.01 -17.80
C ASP A 102 -15.86 14.25 -18.76
N GLY A 103 -14.61 13.98 -18.33
CA GLY A 103 -13.59 13.31 -19.11
C GLY A 103 -12.79 14.23 -20.03
N SER A 104 -13.07 15.54 -20.07
CA SER A 104 -12.32 16.51 -20.85
C SER A 104 -10.93 16.78 -20.23
N TRP A 105 -10.00 17.21 -21.09
CA TRP A 105 -8.64 17.58 -20.70
C TRP A 105 -8.36 19.02 -21.08
N THR A 106 -7.74 19.76 -20.19
CA THR A 106 -7.34 21.16 -20.43
C THR A 106 -5.87 21.34 -20.08
N ILE A 107 -5.15 22.07 -20.92
CA ILE A 107 -3.79 22.55 -20.63
C ILE A 107 -3.89 24.04 -20.32
N THR A 108 -3.38 24.41 -19.15
CA THR A 108 -3.31 25.81 -18.69
C THR A 108 -1.86 26.21 -18.52
N ASP A 109 -1.47 27.34 -19.11
CA ASP A 109 -0.12 27.89 -18.91
C ASP A 109 0.08 28.31 -17.46
N ALA A 110 1.20 27.90 -16.85
CA ALA A 110 1.52 28.19 -15.46
C ALA A 110 2.45 29.42 -15.30
N GLY A 111 2.37 30.39 -16.21
CA GLY A 111 3.25 31.54 -16.25
C GLY A 111 4.60 31.22 -16.89
N SER A 112 4.58 30.48 -17.98
CA SER A 112 5.77 30.15 -18.75
C SER A 112 6.35 31.39 -19.41
N LYS A 113 7.67 31.35 -19.71
CA LYS A 113 8.39 32.50 -20.28
C LYS A 113 7.92 32.84 -21.71
N ASP A 114 7.66 31.81 -22.50
CA ASP A 114 7.37 31.94 -23.95
C ASP A 114 5.94 31.51 -24.30
N GLY A 115 5.10 31.20 -23.31
CA GLY A 115 3.72 30.74 -23.48
C GLY A 115 3.60 29.25 -23.84
N THR A 116 2.38 28.74 -23.79
CA THR A 116 2.02 27.38 -24.19
C THR A 116 1.11 27.47 -25.41
N LEU A 117 1.51 26.86 -26.52
CA LEU A 117 0.70 26.73 -27.74
C LEU A 117 0.12 25.31 -27.80
N VAL A 118 -1.18 25.21 -28.03
CA VAL A 118 -1.94 23.96 -28.19
C VAL A 118 -2.51 23.89 -29.60
#